data_a25828ed271d08c21ce11ac812179121
#
_entry.id   a25828ed271d08c21ce11ac812179121
#
_cell.length_a   1.000
_cell.length_b   1.000
_cell.length_c   1.000
_cell.angle_alpha   90.00
_cell.angle_beta   90.00
_cell.angle_gamma   90.00
#
_symmetry.space_group_name_H-M   'P 1'
#
loop_
_entity.id
_entity.type
_entity.pdbx_description
1 polymer ?
#
loop_
_entity_poly.entity_id
_entity_poly.type
_entity_poly.pdbx_seq_one_letter_code
_entity_poly.pdbx_strand_id
1 'polypeptide(L)'
;MKNGTTRSWCSILQMALVLVALAHLAYSSDKKPQAYRDINAIGHREIGYPTGVGNWYSLDKEKEIGTQASATFEKSTSLLRDPLTESYLDRLAQTIARNSDAQLPIMIRVIDSEDCYALTFAGGHLYITRGLLLRLQNKGELAASIARGVAHTALRSATGEATRTRLLGIAGFPVIGQDPPLPVNGTDSAFADKLVLLSYRRKDELAADYFGIQYLYKSGYAPECFGSFVQKAWPSSAKATFSPFPPLKTRLDALQKEINEILPKQSSAITDTEDFEAFRRHLLELPLPKPFPKQPVLIHSGSQKLD
;
A
#
# COMPACT_ATOMS: atom_id res chain seq x y z
N MET A 1 40.70 39.88 -2.77
CA MET A 1 39.73 39.46 -1.79
C MET A 1 38.31 39.74 -2.32
N LYS A 2 37.75 38.92 -3.24
CA LYS A 2 36.37 39.12 -3.78
C LYS A 2 35.62 37.81 -4.14
N ASN A 3 35.94 36.65 -3.55
CA ASN A 3 35.32 35.37 -3.92
C ASN A 3 34.41 34.75 -2.85
N GLY A 4 34.12 35.47 -1.76
CA GLY A 4 33.28 34.90 -0.66
C GLY A 4 31.77 35.12 -0.82
N THR A 5 31.37 36.18 -1.51
CA THR A 5 29.96 36.62 -1.57
C THR A 5 29.10 35.83 -2.58
N THR A 6 29.69 35.39 -3.70
CA THR A 6 28.96 34.65 -4.75
C THR A 6 28.56 33.23 -4.35
N ARG A 7 29.35 32.54 -3.52
CA ARG A 7 29.00 31.20 -2.99
C ARG A 7 27.84 31.25 -2.01
N SER A 8 27.74 32.31 -1.21
CA SER A 8 26.63 32.48 -0.24
C SER A 8 25.30 32.71 -0.95
N TRP A 9 25.28 33.49 -2.03
CA TRP A 9 24.04 33.75 -2.79
C TRP A 9 23.52 32.53 -3.54
N CYS A 10 24.38 31.68 -4.12
CA CYS A 10 23.97 30.42 -4.74
C CYS A 10 23.32 29.47 -3.73
N SER A 11 23.88 29.35 -2.53
CA SER A 11 23.30 28.47 -1.48
C SER A 11 21.97 28.99 -0.99
N ILE A 12 21.79 30.31 -0.86
CA ILE A 12 20.50 30.92 -0.46
C ILE A 12 19.45 30.72 -1.56
N LEU A 13 19.83 30.87 -2.83
CA LEU A 13 18.91 30.65 -3.97
C LEU A 13 18.48 29.18 -4.09
N GLN A 14 19.42 28.26 -3.87
CA GLN A 14 19.11 26.82 -3.84
C GLN A 14 18.17 26.45 -2.68
N MET A 15 18.41 27.03 -1.49
CA MET A 15 17.53 26.80 -0.33
C MET A 15 16.14 27.40 -0.53
N ALA A 16 16.03 28.57 -1.15
CA ALA A 16 14.77 29.21 -1.50
C ALA A 16 13.99 28.39 -2.55
N LEU A 17 14.67 27.86 -3.58
CA LEU A 17 14.06 26.97 -4.59
C LEU A 17 13.54 25.66 -3.97
N VAL A 18 14.29 25.08 -3.05
CA VAL A 18 13.88 23.87 -2.31
C VAL A 18 12.69 24.17 -1.39
N LEU A 19 12.69 25.32 -0.70
CA LEU A 19 11.55 25.73 0.13
C LEU A 19 10.29 26.03 -0.69
N VAL A 20 10.44 26.63 -1.87
CA VAL A 20 9.31 26.87 -2.79
C VAL A 20 8.80 25.54 -3.35
N ALA A 21 9.66 24.61 -3.71
CA ALA A 21 9.27 23.27 -4.15
C ALA A 21 8.57 22.48 -3.02
N LEU A 22 9.09 22.57 -1.78
CA LEU A 22 8.46 21.96 -0.60
C LEU A 22 7.13 22.64 -0.24
N ALA A 23 7.03 23.96 -0.40
CA ALA A 23 5.78 24.70 -0.19
C ALA A 23 4.73 24.34 -1.25
N HIS A 24 5.10 24.13 -2.51
CA HIS A 24 4.19 23.62 -3.54
C HIS A 24 3.75 22.16 -3.28
N LEU A 25 4.64 21.33 -2.73
CA LEU A 25 4.30 19.99 -2.27
C LEU A 25 3.40 19.98 -1.03
N ALA A 26 3.48 21.00 -0.18
CA ALA A 26 2.64 21.18 1.01
C ALA A 26 1.31 21.90 0.72
N TYR A 27 1.26 22.75 -0.30
CA TYR A 27 0.08 23.52 -0.70
C TYR A 27 -0.88 22.76 -1.63
N SER A 28 -0.74 21.45 -1.75
CA SER A 28 -1.81 20.64 -2.31
C SER A 28 -3.00 20.74 -1.37
N SER A 29 -3.86 21.70 -1.63
CA SER A 29 -5.10 22.02 -0.94
C SER A 29 -5.83 20.75 -0.48
N ASP A 30 -6.39 20.73 0.73
CA ASP A 30 -7.25 19.68 1.27
C ASP A 30 -8.52 19.41 0.44
N LYS A 31 -8.78 20.22 -0.58
CA LYS A 31 -9.87 20.01 -1.53
C LYS A 31 -9.38 19.12 -2.67
N LYS A 32 -9.74 17.85 -2.61
CA LYS A 32 -9.51 16.93 -3.73
C LYS A 32 -10.14 17.50 -5.01
N PRO A 33 -9.43 17.45 -6.17
CA PRO A 33 -9.98 17.93 -7.43
C PRO A 33 -11.37 17.34 -7.70
N GLN A 34 -12.26 18.13 -8.33
CA GLN A 34 -13.62 17.68 -8.65
C GLN A 34 -13.61 16.36 -9.44
N ALA A 35 -12.63 16.16 -10.33
CA ALA A 35 -12.45 14.92 -11.07
C ALA A 35 -12.28 13.68 -10.19
N TYR A 36 -11.74 13.81 -8.97
CA TYR A 36 -11.57 12.68 -8.05
C TYR A 36 -12.88 12.25 -7.38
N ARG A 37 -13.90 13.09 -7.42
CA ARG A 37 -15.25 12.82 -6.91
C ARG A 37 -16.16 12.21 -7.98
N ASP A 38 -15.79 12.31 -9.25
CA ASP A 38 -16.58 11.76 -10.34
C ASP A 38 -16.29 10.27 -10.52
N ILE A 39 -17.24 9.44 -10.11
CA ILE A 39 -17.18 7.98 -10.24
C ILE A 39 -17.18 7.53 -11.70
N ASN A 40 -17.80 8.32 -12.59
CA ASN A 40 -17.84 7.98 -14.02
C ASN A 40 -16.49 8.20 -14.70
N ALA A 41 -15.67 9.10 -14.16
CA ALA A 41 -14.32 9.38 -14.68
C ALA A 41 -13.28 8.30 -14.28
N ILE A 42 -13.64 7.32 -13.45
CA ILE A 42 -12.73 6.23 -13.07
C ILE A 42 -12.24 5.49 -14.32
N GLY A 43 -10.93 5.29 -14.40
CA GLY A 43 -10.23 4.73 -15.56
C GLY A 43 -9.63 5.78 -16.49
N HIS A 44 -9.98 7.05 -16.29
CA HIS A 44 -9.50 8.20 -17.10
C HIS A 44 -8.91 9.33 -16.25
N ARG A 45 -8.70 9.08 -14.95
CA ARG A 45 -8.17 10.08 -14.01
C ARG A 45 -6.69 9.91 -13.83
N GLU A 46 -5.97 11.03 -13.79
CA GLU A 46 -4.58 11.05 -13.30
C GLU A 46 -4.61 11.29 -11.79
N ILE A 47 -4.33 10.26 -11.03
CA ILE A 47 -4.33 10.29 -9.57
C ILE A 47 -2.96 9.99 -8.99
N GLY A 48 -2.73 10.38 -7.73
CA GLY A 48 -1.52 10.02 -6.99
C GLY A 48 -0.27 10.75 -7.44
N TYR A 49 0.76 10.00 -7.77
CA TYR A 49 2.10 10.51 -8.09
C TYR A 49 2.45 10.27 -9.56
N PRO A 50 2.07 11.17 -10.48
CA PRO A 50 2.44 11.05 -11.88
C PRO A 50 3.96 11.17 -12.05
N THR A 51 4.49 10.61 -13.14
CA THR A 51 5.93 10.71 -13.46
C THR A 51 6.36 12.18 -13.58
N GLY A 52 7.45 12.54 -12.93
CA GLY A 52 7.97 13.91 -12.88
C GLY A 52 8.45 14.31 -11.49
N VAL A 53 8.16 15.54 -11.07
CA VAL A 53 8.65 16.08 -9.77
C VAL A 53 8.14 15.27 -8.57
N GLY A 54 6.94 14.73 -8.63
CA GLY A 54 6.35 13.93 -7.56
C GLY A 54 6.75 12.46 -7.59
N ASN A 55 7.24 11.96 -8.73
CA ASN A 55 7.66 10.57 -8.90
C ASN A 55 8.70 10.46 -10.02
N TRP A 56 9.94 10.13 -9.66
CA TRP A 56 11.06 10.04 -10.62
C TRP A 56 11.07 8.75 -11.43
N TYR A 57 10.18 7.82 -11.14
CA TYR A 57 10.12 6.53 -11.79
C TYR A 57 9.07 6.53 -12.91
N SER A 58 9.44 6.01 -14.10
CA SER A 58 8.47 5.66 -15.14
C SER A 58 7.63 4.46 -14.71
N LEU A 59 6.53 4.18 -15.41
CA LEU A 59 5.72 2.99 -15.16
C LEU A 59 6.51 1.70 -15.41
N ASP A 60 7.34 1.66 -16.45
CA ASP A 60 8.18 0.50 -16.75
C ASP A 60 9.21 0.27 -15.64
N LYS A 61 9.84 1.34 -15.14
CA LYS A 61 10.79 1.22 -14.04
C LYS A 61 10.12 0.81 -12.73
N GLU A 62 8.91 1.28 -12.48
CA GLU A 62 8.11 0.84 -11.34
C GLU A 62 7.77 -0.65 -11.41
N LYS A 63 7.38 -1.13 -12.60
CA LYS A 63 7.13 -2.55 -12.85
C LYS A 63 8.39 -3.41 -12.61
N GLU A 64 9.54 -2.96 -13.12
CA GLU A 64 10.83 -3.64 -12.92
C GLU A 64 11.18 -3.74 -11.42
N ILE A 65 11.13 -2.61 -10.70
CA ILE A 65 11.42 -2.55 -9.26
C ILE A 65 10.48 -3.47 -8.49
N GLY A 66 9.18 -3.41 -8.80
CA GLY A 66 8.17 -4.26 -8.16
C GLY A 66 8.42 -5.74 -8.40
N THR A 67 8.77 -6.13 -9.63
CA THR A 67 9.10 -7.52 -9.96
C THR A 67 10.33 -8.01 -9.19
N GLN A 68 11.37 -7.19 -9.07
CA GLN A 68 12.57 -7.54 -8.30
C GLN A 68 12.29 -7.64 -6.80
N ALA A 69 11.54 -6.67 -6.25
CA ALA A 69 11.16 -6.66 -4.85
C ALA A 69 10.27 -7.85 -4.48
N SER A 70 9.26 -8.17 -5.31
CA SER A 70 8.38 -9.31 -5.08
C SER A 70 9.14 -10.64 -5.18
N ALA A 71 10.02 -10.80 -6.16
CA ALA A 71 10.85 -12.01 -6.29
C ALA A 71 11.78 -12.20 -5.07
N THR A 72 12.30 -11.13 -4.51
CA THR A 72 13.13 -11.20 -3.30
C THR A 72 12.29 -11.54 -2.07
N PHE A 73 11.12 -10.92 -1.92
CA PHE A 73 10.17 -11.21 -0.85
C PHE A 73 9.70 -12.67 -0.88
N GLU A 74 9.37 -13.20 -2.06
CA GLU A 74 8.89 -14.57 -2.23
C GLU A 74 9.93 -15.63 -1.87
N LYS A 75 11.24 -15.33 -1.96
CA LYS A 75 12.31 -16.23 -1.50
C LYS A 75 12.33 -16.45 0.01
N SER A 76 11.86 -15.47 0.78
CA SER A 76 11.84 -15.49 2.24
C SER A 76 10.45 -15.69 2.83
N THR A 77 9.44 -15.91 1.98
CA THR A 77 8.03 -15.96 2.39
C THR A 77 7.39 -17.26 1.92
N SER A 78 6.67 -17.95 2.81
CA SER A 78 5.86 -19.10 2.42
C SER A 78 4.62 -18.62 1.67
N LEU A 79 4.46 -19.04 0.43
CA LEU A 79 3.28 -18.75 -0.37
C LEU A 79 2.37 -19.97 -0.44
N LEU A 80 1.07 -19.75 -0.28
CA LEU A 80 0.07 -20.75 -0.56
C LEU A 80 -0.04 -20.94 -2.07
N ARG A 81 0.32 -22.10 -2.55
CA ARG A 81 0.26 -22.52 -3.97
C ARG A 81 -0.91 -23.45 -4.17
N ASP A 82 -2.08 -22.87 -4.38
CA ASP A 82 -3.32 -23.60 -4.63
C ASP A 82 -4.03 -23.01 -5.85
N PRO A 83 -4.17 -23.75 -6.95
CA PRO A 83 -4.70 -23.23 -8.22
C PRO A 83 -6.14 -22.69 -8.12
N LEU A 84 -6.97 -23.26 -7.25
CA LEU A 84 -8.34 -22.78 -7.05
C LEU A 84 -8.35 -21.42 -6.36
N THR A 85 -7.57 -21.28 -5.29
CA THR A 85 -7.38 -20.03 -4.57
C THR A 85 -6.79 -18.94 -5.48
N GLU A 86 -5.71 -19.25 -6.19
CA GLU A 86 -5.03 -18.31 -7.10
C GLU A 86 -5.99 -17.84 -8.19
N SER A 87 -6.70 -18.75 -8.84
CA SER A 87 -7.65 -18.42 -9.90
C SER A 87 -8.85 -17.59 -9.40
N TYR A 88 -9.36 -17.88 -8.21
CA TYR A 88 -10.46 -17.13 -7.62
C TYR A 88 -10.05 -15.66 -7.33
N LEU A 89 -8.91 -15.49 -6.68
CA LEU A 89 -8.39 -14.18 -6.32
C LEU A 89 -8.00 -13.37 -7.56
N ASP A 90 -7.38 -14.01 -8.55
CA ASP A 90 -7.02 -13.32 -9.80
C ASP A 90 -8.26 -12.78 -10.52
N ARG A 91 -9.30 -13.59 -10.71
CA ARG A 91 -10.54 -13.11 -11.34
C ARG A 91 -11.15 -11.91 -10.61
N LEU A 92 -11.14 -11.93 -9.27
CA LEU A 92 -11.66 -10.83 -8.47
C LEU A 92 -10.76 -9.59 -8.60
N ALA A 93 -9.44 -9.76 -8.53
CA ALA A 93 -8.47 -8.69 -8.68
C ALA A 93 -8.57 -8.02 -10.06
N GLN A 94 -8.67 -8.80 -11.13
CA GLN A 94 -8.86 -8.26 -12.49
C GLN A 94 -10.20 -7.53 -12.64
N THR A 95 -11.26 -8.00 -11.99
CA THR A 95 -12.55 -7.30 -12.00
C THR A 95 -12.44 -5.92 -11.37
N ILE A 96 -11.75 -5.80 -10.23
CA ILE A 96 -11.54 -4.53 -9.56
C ILE A 96 -10.58 -3.63 -10.36
N ALA A 97 -9.50 -4.20 -10.90
CA ALA A 97 -8.52 -3.46 -11.70
C ALA A 97 -9.17 -2.78 -12.92
N ARG A 98 -10.04 -3.49 -13.64
CA ARG A 98 -10.79 -2.90 -14.78
C ARG A 98 -11.74 -1.76 -14.39
N ASN A 99 -12.14 -1.70 -13.12
CA ASN A 99 -12.99 -0.65 -12.57
C ASN A 99 -12.19 0.35 -11.72
N SER A 100 -10.93 0.59 -12.07
CA SER A 100 -10.01 1.46 -11.34
C SER A 100 -9.20 2.36 -12.27
N ASP A 101 -8.37 3.24 -11.68
CA ASP A 101 -7.41 4.08 -12.40
C ASP A 101 -6.01 3.42 -12.48
N ALA A 102 -5.88 2.13 -12.15
CA ALA A 102 -4.60 1.45 -12.18
C ALA A 102 -4.09 1.28 -13.63
N GLN A 103 -2.87 1.77 -13.88
CA GLN A 103 -2.19 1.68 -15.18
C GLN A 103 -1.25 0.48 -15.27
N LEU A 104 -1.00 -0.20 -14.15
CA LEU A 104 -0.14 -1.36 -14.04
C LEU A 104 -0.97 -2.63 -13.85
N PRO A 105 -0.51 -3.78 -14.36
CA PRO A 105 -1.20 -5.05 -14.14
C PRO A 105 -1.23 -5.38 -12.64
N ILE A 106 -2.31 -5.99 -12.19
CA ILE A 106 -2.47 -6.44 -10.81
C ILE A 106 -2.17 -7.93 -10.73
N MET A 107 -1.27 -8.28 -9.83
CA MET A 107 -0.90 -9.66 -9.53
C MET A 107 -1.13 -9.91 -8.04
N ILE A 108 -1.97 -10.90 -7.69
CA ILE A 108 -2.29 -11.22 -6.31
C ILE A 108 -1.75 -12.59 -5.92
N ARG A 109 -1.16 -12.70 -4.73
CA ARG A 109 -0.65 -13.95 -4.16
C ARG A 109 -1.03 -14.07 -2.69
N VAL A 110 -1.11 -15.30 -2.21
CA VAL A 110 -1.44 -15.59 -0.81
C VAL A 110 -0.18 -15.95 -0.05
N ILE A 111 0.04 -15.23 1.05
CA ILE A 111 1.04 -15.61 2.06
C ILE A 111 0.42 -16.68 2.95
N ASP A 112 1.06 -17.83 3.06
CA ASP A 112 0.62 -18.91 3.92
C ASP A 112 1.01 -18.64 5.39
N SER A 113 0.27 -17.73 6.02
CA SER A 113 0.45 -17.27 7.40
C SER A 113 -0.90 -17.08 8.07
N GLU A 114 -0.97 -17.32 9.38
CA GLU A 114 -2.14 -17.05 10.22
C GLU A 114 -2.32 -15.56 10.55
N ASP A 115 -1.31 -14.74 10.29
CA ASP A 115 -1.38 -13.30 10.49
C ASP A 115 -2.48 -12.66 9.64
N CYS A 116 -2.96 -11.47 10.05
CA CYS A 116 -4.05 -10.77 9.38
C CYS A 116 -3.56 -9.46 8.77
N TYR A 117 -2.98 -9.52 7.57
CA TYR A 117 -2.57 -8.32 6.81
C TYR A 117 -2.61 -8.53 5.30
N ALA A 118 -2.55 -7.42 4.57
CA ALA A 118 -2.33 -7.38 3.14
C ALA A 118 -1.22 -6.36 2.83
N LEU A 119 -0.40 -6.65 1.83
CA LEU A 119 0.72 -5.83 1.38
C LEU A 119 0.56 -5.48 -0.10
N THR A 120 1.04 -4.30 -0.48
CA THR A 120 1.11 -3.87 -1.87
C THR A 120 2.51 -3.37 -2.16
N PHE A 121 3.18 -3.99 -3.12
CA PHE A 121 4.48 -3.53 -3.64
C PHE A 121 4.28 -2.68 -4.89
N ALA A 122 5.33 -1.98 -5.28
CA ALA A 122 5.40 -1.33 -6.59
C ALA A 122 5.04 -2.32 -7.72
N GLY A 123 4.62 -1.80 -8.87
CA GLY A 123 4.36 -2.65 -10.03
C GLY A 123 3.08 -3.48 -9.99
N GLY A 124 2.22 -3.28 -8.97
CA GLY A 124 0.93 -3.96 -8.87
C GLY A 124 0.96 -5.34 -8.22
N HIS A 125 2.02 -5.66 -7.47
CA HIS A 125 2.12 -6.91 -6.71
C HIS A 125 1.38 -6.80 -5.38
N LEU A 126 0.30 -7.54 -5.23
CA LEU A 126 -0.53 -7.62 -4.02
C LEU A 126 -0.29 -8.95 -3.32
N TYR A 127 -0.19 -8.90 -2.00
CA TYR A 127 -0.10 -10.06 -1.14
C TYR A 127 -1.15 -9.98 -0.06
N ILE A 128 -1.85 -11.07 0.18
CA ILE A 128 -2.83 -11.21 1.24
C ILE A 128 -2.52 -12.46 2.06
N THR A 129 -2.57 -12.37 3.37
CA THR A 129 -2.34 -13.54 4.22
C THR A 129 -3.56 -14.45 4.26
N ARG A 130 -3.30 -15.75 4.39
CA ARG A 130 -4.36 -16.75 4.60
C ARG A 130 -5.21 -16.43 5.83
N GLY A 131 -4.57 -15.96 6.92
CA GLY A 131 -5.28 -15.55 8.14
C GLY A 131 -6.25 -14.40 7.89
N LEU A 132 -5.90 -13.41 7.07
CA LEU A 132 -6.83 -12.35 6.68
C LEU A 132 -7.97 -12.92 5.82
N LEU A 133 -7.68 -13.76 4.81
CA LEU A 133 -8.71 -14.38 3.97
C LEU A 133 -9.77 -15.12 4.79
N LEU A 134 -9.34 -15.89 5.80
CA LEU A 134 -10.24 -16.64 6.68
C LEU A 134 -11.01 -15.74 7.65
N ARG A 135 -10.49 -14.56 7.97
CA ARG A 135 -11.14 -13.57 8.85
C ARG A 135 -12.23 -12.77 8.16
N LEU A 136 -12.14 -12.61 6.85
CA LEU A 136 -13.17 -11.93 6.06
C LEU A 136 -14.44 -12.79 6.01
N GLN A 137 -15.61 -12.14 6.12
CA GLN A 137 -16.88 -12.83 6.30
C GLN A 137 -17.72 -12.89 5.03
N ASN A 138 -17.43 -12.05 4.05
CA ASN A 138 -18.15 -11.99 2.79
C ASN A 138 -17.27 -11.55 1.64
N LYS A 139 -17.72 -11.74 0.41
CA LYS A 139 -16.99 -11.38 -0.82
C LYS A 139 -16.72 -9.89 -0.93
N GLY A 140 -17.63 -9.04 -0.44
CA GLY A 140 -17.46 -7.60 -0.46
C GLY A 140 -16.26 -7.13 0.39
N GLU A 141 -16.01 -7.74 1.54
CA GLU A 141 -14.84 -7.47 2.37
C GLU A 141 -13.53 -7.90 1.67
N LEU A 142 -13.55 -9.06 1.00
CA LEU A 142 -12.41 -9.51 0.21
C LEU A 142 -12.16 -8.56 -0.98
N ALA A 143 -13.22 -8.17 -1.68
CA ALA A 143 -13.15 -7.18 -2.75
C ALA A 143 -12.61 -5.84 -2.26
N ALA A 144 -13.00 -5.39 -1.06
CA ALA A 144 -12.50 -4.17 -0.42
C ALA A 144 -10.99 -4.24 -0.13
N SER A 145 -10.50 -5.38 0.38
CA SER A 145 -9.07 -5.61 0.58
C SER A 145 -8.27 -5.47 -0.72
N ILE A 146 -8.77 -6.09 -1.79
CA ILE A 146 -8.14 -6.02 -3.11
C ILE A 146 -8.25 -4.60 -3.69
N ALA A 147 -9.41 -3.95 -3.57
CA ALA A 147 -9.63 -2.59 -4.07
C ALA A 147 -8.67 -1.57 -3.43
N ARG A 148 -8.37 -1.73 -2.13
CA ARG A 148 -7.35 -0.92 -1.45
C ARG A 148 -5.96 -1.16 -2.03
N GLY A 149 -5.57 -2.39 -2.28
CA GLY A 149 -4.29 -2.72 -2.94
C GLY A 149 -4.20 -2.14 -4.35
N VAL A 150 -5.28 -2.26 -5.14
CA VAL A 150 -5.39 -1.64 -6.47
C VAL A 150 -5.28 -0.12 -6.38
N ALA A 151 -5.87 0.51 -5.35
CA ALA A 151 -5.76 1.96 -5.14
C ALA A 151 -4.32 2.39 -4.83
N HIS A 152 -3.56 1.66 -4.03
CA HIS A 152 -2.13 1.93 -3.82
C HIS A 152 -1.33 1.84 -5.12
N THR A 153 -1.67 0.89 -5.99
CA THR A 153 -1.04 0.75 -7.31
C THR A 153 -1.41 1.92 -8.23
N ALA A 154 -2.69 2.28 -8.30
CA ALA A 154 -3.17 3.42 -9.09
C ALA A 154 -2.57 4.75 -8.64
N LEU A 155 -2.43 4.94 -7.33
CA LEU A 155 -1.76 6.10 -6.71
C LEU A 155 -0.25 6.11 -6.91
N ARG A 156 0.36 5.00 -7.29
CA ARG A 156 1.81 4.83 -7.37
C ARG A 156 2.52 5.17 -6.05
N SER A 157 1.89 4.79 -4.94
CA SER A 157 2.29 5.18 -3.59
C SER A 157 3.74 4.78 -3.25
N ALA A 158 4.18 3.61 -3.69
CA ALA A 158 5.51 3.08 -3.39
C ALA A 158 6.63 3.92 -4.03
N THR A 159 6.52 4.24 -5.32
CA THR A 159 7.53 5.02 -6.04
C THR A 159 7.45 6.51 -5.73
N GLY A 160 6.27 7.03 -5.44
CA GLY A 160 6.08 8.39 -4.93
C GLY A 160 6.78 8.57 -3.59
N GLU A 161 6.63 7.63 -2.65
CA GLU A 161 7.31 7.68 -1.36
C GLU A 161 8.84 7.50 -1.50
N ALA A 162 9.30 6.61 -2.38
CA ALA A 162 10.72 6.44 -2.67
C ALA A 162 11.35 7.74 -3.22
N THR A 163 10.66 8.45 -4.10
CA THR A 163 11.09 9.75 -4.64
C THR A 163 11.19 10.79 -3.53
N ARG A 164 10.17 10.89 -2.69
CA ARG A 164 10.13 11.82 -1.57
C ARG A 164 11.28 11.58 -0.60
N THR A 165 11.54 10.33 -0.26
CA THR A 165 12.64 9.95 0.65
C THR A 165 13.98 10.37 0.09
N ARG A 166 14.22 10.15 -1.21
CA ARG A 166 15.45 10.62 -1.87
C ARG A 166 15.57 12.15 -1.86
N LEU A 167 14.49 12.87 -2.12
CA LEU A 167 14.48 14.33 -2.07
C LEU A 167 14.85 14.86 -0.67
N LEU A 168 14.27 14.27 0.38
CA LEU A 168 14.59 14.66 1.76
C LEU A 168 16.06 14.38 2.10
N GLY A 169 16.59 13.23 1.68
CA GLY A 169 18.02 12.91 1.85
C GLY A 169 18.95 13.89 1.15
N ILE A 170 18.64 14.29 -0.09
CA ILE A 170 19.41 15.30 -0.84
C ILE A 170 19.35 16.66 -0.14
N ALA A 171 18.21 17.02 0.45
CA ALA A 171 18.05 18.27 1.19
C ALA A 171 18.69 18.26 2.59
N GLY A 172 19.32 17.15 2.99
CA GLY A 172 20.01 17.01 4.28
C GLY A 172 19.07 16.85 5.49
N PHE A 173 17.79 16.54 5.26
CA PHE A 173 16.88 16.24 6.36
C PHE A 173 17.08 14.81 6.84
N PRO A 174 17.15 14.57 8.15
CA PRO A 174 17.19 13.22 8.69
C PRO A 174 15.86 12.51 8.36
N VAL A 175 15.95 11.41 7.62
CA VAL A 175 14.79 10.57 7.33
C VAL A 175 14.67 9.58 8.47
N ILE A 176 13.86 9.91 9.48
CA ILE A 176 13.64 9.06 10.65
C ILE A 176 12.82 7.85 10.22
N GLY A 177 13.37 6.65 10.47
CA GLY A 177 12.68 5.38 10.23
C GLY A 177 12.78 4.80 8.83
N GLN A 178 13.63 5.37 7.99
CA GLN A 178 13.96 4.77 6.69
C GLN A 178 15.47 4.59 6.59
N ASP A 179 15.88 3.35 6.61
CA ASP A 179 17.20 2.96 6.09
C ASP A 179 17.30 3.32 4.60
N PRO A 180 18.55 3.48 4.08
CA PRO A 180 18.77 3.87 2.70
C PRO A 180 17.97 3.02 1.71
N PRO A 181 17.65 3.58 0.53
CA PRO A 181 16.88 2.88 -0.49
C PRO A 181 17.46 1.49 -0.70
N LEU A 182 16.56 0.51 -0.70
CA LEU A 182 16.83 -0.91 -0.83
C LEU A 182 18.08 -1.18 -1.66
N PRO A 183 19.16 -1.73 -1.09
CA PRO A 183 20.25 -2.24 -1.91
C PRO A 183 19.67 -3.38 -2.73
N VAL A 184 19.70 -3.24 -4.03
CA VAL A 184 19.22 -4.24 -5.01
C VAL A 184 19.98 -5.57 -4.90
N ASN A 185 20.97 -5.67 -4.00
CA ASN A 185 21.90 -6.78 -3.87
C ASN A 185 22.03 -7.38 -2.46
N GLY A 186 21.06 -7.21 -1.58
CA GLY A 186 21.12 -7.76 -0.21
C GLY A 186 20.31 -9.03 -0.02
N THR A 187 20.98 -10.11 0.36
CA THR A 187 20.41 -11.43 0.69
C THR A 187 19.88 -11.54 2.12
N ASP A 188 19.60 -10.43 2.82
CA ASP A 188 19.25 -10.44 4.22
C ASP A 188 17.75 -10.51 4.50
N SER A 189 17.37 -11.41 5.41
CA SER A 189 16.02 -11.53 5.98
C SER A 189 15.49 -10.23 6.61
N ALA A 190 16.38 -9.35 7.07
CA ALA A 190 16.09 -7.97 7.45
C ALA A 190 15.44 -7.13 6.34
N PHE A 191 15.47 -7.60 5.09
CA PHE A 191 14.85 -6.95 3.95
C PHE A 191 13.33 -7.16 3.91
N ALA A 192 12.84 -8.34 4.27
CA ALA A 192 11.39 -8.58 4.37
C ALA A 192 10.77 -7.74 5.48
N ASP A 193 11.45 -7.62 6.64
CA ASP A 193 11.03 -6.75 7.73
C ASP A 193 11.07 -5.27 7.33
N LYS A 194 12.02 -4.86 6.49
CA LYS A 194 12.13 -3.50 5.97
C LYS A 194 11.10 -3.19 4.88
N LEU A 195 10.69 -4.17 4.08
CA LEU A 195 9.60 -4.02 3.09
C LEU A 195 8.23 -3.90 3.76
N VAL A 196 8.02 -4.58 4.87
CA VAL A 196 6.83 -4.41 5.72
C VAL A 196 6.80 -3.02 6.34
N LEU A 197 7.95 -2.40 6.54
CA LEU A 197 8.13 -1.02 6.99
C LEU A 197 8.07 0.03 5.87
N LEU A 198 7.74 -0.31 4.64
CA LEU A 198 7.17 0.62 3.67
C LEU A 198 5.76 1.01 4.13
N SER A 199 5.72 1.55 5.35
CA SER A 199 4.53 2.18 5.89
C SER A 199 4.28 3.41 5.05
N TYR A 200 3.32 3.31 4.17
CA TYR A 200 2.81 4.46 3.46
C TYR A 200 2.44 5.54 4.48
N ARG A 201 2.69 6.80 4.15
CA ARG A 201 2.28 7.89 5.03
C ARG A 201 0.77 7.82 5.29
N ARG A 202 0.35 8.32 6.45
CA ARG A 202 -1.09 8.44 6.77
C ARG A 202 -1.93 9.04 5.64
N LYS A 203 -1.35 10.00 4.91
CA LYS A 203 -1.96 10.61 3.73
C LYS A 203 -2.20 9.59 2.61
N ASP A 204 -1.23 8.72 2.34
CA ASP A 204 -1.31 7.74 1.25
C ASP A 204 -2.26 6.59 1.63
N GLU A 205 -2.31 6.24 2.91
CA GLU A 205 -3.28 5.28 3.46
C GLU A 205 -4.72 5.80 3.30
N LEU A 206 -4.97 7.07 3.67
CA LEU A 206 -6.27 7.70 3.51
C LEU A 206 -6.65 7.87 2.03
N ALA A 207 -5.67 8.14 1.16
CA ALA A 207 -5.91 8.21 -0.27
C ALA A 207 -6.26 6.83 -0.86
N ALA A 208 -5.58 5.77 -0.41
CA ALA A 208 -5.91 4.41 -0.83
C ALA A 208 -7.30 3.97 -0.36
N ASP A 209 -7.72 4.36 0.84
CA ASP A 209 -9.09 4.14 1.30
C ASP A 209 -10.10 4.91 0.44
N TYR A 210 -9.82 6.18 0.14
CA TYR A 210 -10.67 7.05 -0.66
C TYR A 210 -10.91 6.52 -2.08
N PHE A 211 -9.87 6.13 -2.79
CA PHE A 211 -10.01 5.58 -4.13
C PHE A 211 -10.46 4.12 -4.12
N GLY A 212 -10.01 3.35 -3.13
CA GLY A 212 -10.38 1.94 -3.00
C GLY A 212 -11.88 1.73 -2.82
N ILE A 213 -12.55 2.55 -2.01
CA ILE A 213 -14.01 2.44 -1.84
C ILE A 213 -14.76 2.79 -3.13
N GLN A 214 -14.24 3.74 -3.93
CA GLN A 214 -14.82 4.08 -5.23
C GLN A 214 -14.66 2.93 -6.23
N TYR A 215 -13.51 2.24 -6.24
CA TYR A 215 -13.28 1.06 -7.09
C TYR A 215 -14.15 -0.12 -6.67
N LEU A 216 -14.31 -0.32 -5.36
CA LEU A 216 -15.24 -1.30 -4.80
C LEU A 216 -16.66 -1.05 -5.30
N TYR A 217 -17.14 0.20 -5.13
CA TYR A 217 -18.45 0.65 -5.60
C TYR A 217 -18.64 0.43 -7.10
N LYS A 218 -17.67 0.90 -7.92
CA LYS A 218 -17.75 0.77 -9.39
C LYS A 218 -17.73 -0.70 -9.85
N SER A 219 -17.16 -1.59 -9.03
CA SER A 219 -17.18 -3.03 -9.27
C SER A 219 -18.48 -3.72 -8.84
N GLY A 220 -19.47 -2.95 -8.37
CA GLY A 220 -20.80 -3.45 -7.99
C GLY A 220 -20.92 -3.95 -6.57
N TYR A 221 -19.90 -3.80 -5.73
CA TYR A 221 -19.94 -4.23 -4.32
C TYR A 221 -20.47 -3.14 -3.40
N ALA A 222 -21.05 -3.56 -2.27
CA ALA A 222 -21.54 -2.67 -1.23
C ALA A 222 -20.36 -1.90 -0.59
N PRO A 223 -20.35 -0.56 -0.62
CA PRO A 223 -19.24 0.24 -0.10
C PRO A 223 -19.04 0.08 1.42
N GLU A 224 -20.08 -0.28 2.17
CA GLU A 224 -20.02 -0.55 3.60
C GLU A 224 -19.06 -1.70 3.94
N CYS A 225 -18.86 -2.65 3.02
CA CYS A 225 -17.90 -3.74 3.17
C CYS A 225 -16.46 -3.24 3.33
N PHE A 226 -16.13 -2.03 2.83
CA PHE A 226 -14.81 -1.47 2.99
C PHE A 226 -14.52 -1.11 4.45
N GLY A 227 -15.48 -0.49 5.14
CA GLY A 227 -15.37 -0.19 6.57
C GLY A 227 -15.21 -1.46 7.41
N SER A 228 -16.00 -2.49 7.13
CA SER A 228 -15.92 -3.80 7.81
C SER A 228 -14.56 -4.47 7.58
N PHE A 229 -14.03 -4.44 6.37
CA PHE A 229 -12.68 -4.91 6.06
C PHE A 229 -11.61 -4.15 6.86
N VAL A 230 -11.66 -2.81 6.86
CA VAL A 230 -10.68 -1.98 7.57
C VAL A 230 -10.67 -2.31 9.07
N GLN A 231 -11.81 -2.54 9.69
CA GLN A 231 -11.91 -2.94 11.10
C GLN A 231 -11.24 -4.30 11.37
N LYS A 232 -11.37 -5.25 10.46
CA LYS A 232 -10.82 -6.61 10.60
C LYS A 232 -9.34 -6.70 10.30
N ALA A 233 -8.87 -5.96 9.32
CA ALA A 233 -7.46 -5.94 8.91
C ALA A 233 -6.59 -5.08 9.82
N TRP A 234 -7.20 -4.27 10.72
CA TRP A 234 -6.47 -3.37 11.56
C TRP A 234 -6.00 -4.06 12.85
N PRO A 235 -4.70 -4.03 13.16
CA PRO A 235 -4.22 -4.58 14.41
C PRO A 235 -4.72 -3.73 15.59
N SER A 236 -5.40 -4.36 16.54
CA SER A 236 -5.90 -3.72 17.77
C SER A 236 -4.80 -3.11 18.66
N SER A 237 -3.54 -3.48 18.41
CA SER A 237 -2.35 -2.96 19.08
C SER A 237 -1.82 -1.62 18.52
N ALA A 238 -2.41 -1.09 17.44
CA ALA A 238 -1.99 0.17 16.82
C ALA A 238 -2.34 1.42 17.67
N LYS A 239 -2.16 1.35 18.99
CA LYS A 239 -2.29 2.48 19.93
C LYS A 239 -1.13 3.48 19.85
N ALA A 240 -0.18 3.30 18.93
CA ALA A 240 1.02 4.10 18.93
C ALA A 240 0.75 5.49 18.35
N THR A 241 1.03 6.51 19.14
CA THR A 241 1.09 7.92 18.73
C THR A 241 1.99 8.14 17.50
N PHE A 242 2.93 7.23 17.27
CA PHE A 242 3.88 7.20 16.15
C PHE A 242 3.55 6.16 15.07
N SER A 243 2.33 5.56 15.09
CA SER A 243 1.92 4.65 14.02
C SER A 243 1.91 5.38 12.67
N PRO A 244 2.50 4.79 11.61
CA PRO A 244 2.42 5.33 10.25
C PRO A 244 0.98 5.33 9.74
N PHE A 245 0.14 4.50 10.33
CA PHE A 245 -1.25 4.37 9.93
C PHE A 245 -2.14 5.44 10.58
N PRO A 246 -3.18 5.95 9.87
CA PRO A 246 -4.19 6.80 10.46
C PRO A 246 -4.95 6.05 11.56
N PRO A 247 -5.45 6.74 12.60
CA PRO A 247 -6.32 6.11 13.59
C PRO A 247 -7.53 5.45 12.92
N LEU A 248 -7.94 4.28 13.42
CA LEU A 248 -9.08 3.54 12.86
C LEU A 248 -10.34 4.42 12.74
N LYS A 249 -10.65 5.17 13.79
CA LYS A 249 -11.79 6.09 13.80
C LYS A 249 -11.70 7.10 12.64
N THR A 250 -10.55 7.71 12.41
CA THR A 250 -10.34 8.67 11.32
C THR A 250 -10.60 8.03 9.95
N ARG A 251 -10.19 6.78 9.75
CA ARG A 251 -10.44 6.05 8.51
C ARG A 251 -11.94 5.78 8.33
N LEU A 252 -12.61 5.27 9.37
CA LEU A 252 -14.03 4.94 9.31
C LEU A 252 -14.90 6.19 9.11
N ASP A 253 -14.60 7.30 9.80
CA ASP A 253 -15.29 8.57 9.60
C ASP A 253 -15.14 9.10 8.17
N ALA A 254 -13.93 8.98 7.59
CA ALA A 254 -13.67 9.39 6.21
C ALA A 254 -14.43 8.53 5.21
N LEU A 255 -14.45 7.19 5.39
CA LEU A 255 -15.19 6.27 4.55
C LEU A 255 -16.70 6.52 4.62
N GLN A 256 -17.25 6.73 5.83
CA GLN A 256 -18.67 7.03 6.00
C GLN A 256 -19.06 8.34 5.32
N LYS A 257 -18.20 9.36 5.41
CA LYS A 257 -18.40 10.62 4.71
C LYS A 257 -18.44 10.41 3.19
N GLU A 258 -17.56 9.59 2.65
CA GLU A 258 -17.51 9.31 1.22
C GLU A 258 -18.75 8.57 0.73
N ILE A 259 -19.21 7.57 1.48
CA ILE A 259 -20.46 6.87 1.20
C ILE A 259 -21.63 7.85 1.12
N ASN A 260 -21.70 8.78 2.07
CA ASN A 260 -22.85 9.69 2.17
C ASN A 260 -22.83 10.84 1.16
N GLU A 261 -21.64 11.34 0.79
CA GLU A 261 -21.50 12.59 0.03
C GLU A 261 -21.07 12.38 -1.43
N ILE A 262 -20.46 11.24 -1.77
CA ILE A 262 -19.82 11.04 -3.07
C ILE A 262 -20.43 9.87 -3.82
N LEU A 263 -20.66 8.74 -3.16
CA LEU A 263 -21.16 7.54 -3.82
C LEU A 263 -22.67 7.63 -4.05
N PRO A 264 -23.14 7.44 -5.30
CA PRO A 264 -24.58 7.32 -5.57
C PRO A 264 -25.18 6.11 -4.84
N LYS A 265 -26.44 6.19 -4.49
CA LYS A 265 -27.13 5.03 -3.90
C LYS A 265 -27.27 3.91 -4.90
N GLN A 266 -26.85 2.70 -4.52
CA GLN A 266 -27.03 1.49 -5.32
C GLN A 266 -28.34 0.80 -4.94
N SER A 267 -29.10 0.38 -5.94
CA SER A 267 -30.34 -0.41 -5.73
C SER A 267 -30.08 -1.89 -5.44
N SER A 268 -28.93 -2.40 -5.91
CA SER A 268 -28.50 -3.78 -5.69
C SER A 268 -26.96 -3.82 -5.63
N ALA A 269 -26.42 -3.86 -4.43
CA ALA A 269 -24.99 -3.99 -4.21
C ALA A 269 -24.65 -5.42 -3.77
N ILE A 270 -23.57 -5.97 -4.30
CA ILE A 270 -23.07 -7.29 -3.92
C ILE A 270 -22.39 -7.18 -2.56
N THR A 271 -22.90 -7.91 -1.60
CA THR A 271 -22.23 -8.10 -0.30
C THR A 271 -21.56 -9.46 -0.26
N ASP A 272 -22.30 -10.51 -0.64
CA ASP A 272 -21.81 -11.88 -0.60
C ASP A 272 -22.34 -12.72 -1.76
N THR A 273 -21.72 -13.87 -1.97
CA THR A 273 -22.07 -14.80 -3.06
C THR A 273 -21.73 -16.24 -2.65
N GLU A 274 -22.45 -17.23 -3.21
CA GLU A 274 -22.20 -18.64 -2.95
C GLU A 274 -20.79 -19.10 -3.32
N ASP A 275 -20.17 -18.47 -4.32
CA ASP A 275 -18.81 -18.79 -4.74
C ASP A 275 -17.77 -18.36 -3.68
N PHE A 276 -18.04 -17.32 -2.88
CA PHE A 276 -17.19 -16.95 -1.77
C PHE A 276 -17.28 -17.97 -0.63
N GLU A 277 -18.46 -18.45 -0.31
CA GLU A 277 -18.63 -19.48 0.70
C GLU A 277 -17.93 -20.80 0.29
N ALA A 278 -18.01 -21.17 -0.98
CA ALA A 278 -17.29 -22.32 -1.53
C ALA A 278 -15.76 -22.11 -1.45
N PHE A 279 -15.28 -20.93 -1.82
CA PHE A 279 -13.88 -20.53 -1.71
C PHE A 279 -13.39 -20.61 -0.25
N ARG A 280 -14.15 -20.07 0.69
CA ARG A 280 -13.81 -20.07 2.11
C ARG A 280 -13.75 -21.50 2.70
N ARG A 281 -14.70 -22.37 2.35
CA ARG A 281 -14.66 -23.79 2.74
C ARG A 281 -13.41 -24.47 2.21
N HIS A 282 -13.10 -24.28 0.93
CA HIS A 282 -11.87 -24.81 0.33
C HIS A 282 -10.62 -24.38 1.09
N LEU A 283 -10.50 -23.08 1.43
CA LEU A 283 -9.36 -22.59 2.22
C LEU A 283 -9.21 -23.25 3.60
N LEU A 284 -10.34 -23.60 4.23
CA LEU A 284 -10.35 -24.29 5.54
C LEU A 284 -9.92 -25.75 5.43
N GLU A 285 -10.13 -26.40 4.28
CA GLU A 285 -9.74 -27.78 4.01
C GLU A 285 -8.24 -27.92 3.67
N LEU A 286 -7.57 -26.82 3.29
CA LEU A 286 -6.14 -26.85 2.99
C LEU A 286 -5.31 -27.09 4.27
N PRO A 287 -4.16 -27.79 4.16
CA PRO A 287 -3.27 -28.00 5.30
C PRO A 287 -2.94 -26.68 6.00
N LEU A 288 -2.77 -26.72 7.31
CA LEU A 288 -2.37 -25.53 8.09
C LEU A 288 -1.03 -25.01 7.62
N PRO A 289 -0.80 -23.67 7.73
CA PRO A 289 0.47 -23.06 7.41
C PRO A 289 1.59 -23.76 8.20
N LYS A 290 2.68 -24.11 7.51
CA LYS A 290 3.86 -24.58 8.22
C LYS A 290 4.46 -23.40 8.99
N PRO A 291 4.74 -23.55 10.30
CA PRO A 291 5.41 -22.48 11.03
C PRO A 291 6.73 -22.15 10.32
N PHE A 292 6.99 -20.88 10.10
CA PHE A 292 8.27 -20.42 9.58
C PHE A 292 9.39 -20.97 10.46
N PRO A 293 10.48 -21.50 9.92
CA PRO A 293 11.64 -21.82 10.72
C PRO A 293 12.02 -20.54 11.48
N LYS A 294 11.96 -20.62 12.82
CA LYS A 294 12.41 -19.51 13.67
C LYS A 294 13.83 -19.19 13.25
N GLN A 295 14.05 -17.99 12.73
CA GLN A 295 15.40 -17.54 12.42
C GLN A 295 16.24 -17.66 13.69
N PRO A 296 17.47 -18.17 13.60
CA PRO A 296 18.34 -18.19 14.75
C PRO A 296 18.47 -16.76 15.28
N VAL A 297 18.00 -16.53 16.49
CA VAL A 297 18.23 -15.27 17.19
C VAL A 297 19.74 -15.12 17.27
N LEU A 298 20.30 -14.11 16.63
CA LEU A 298 21.70 -13.73 16.82
C LEU A 298 21.87 -13.38 18.29
N ILE A 299 22.32 -14.36 19.07
CA ILE A 299 22.75 -14.14 20.44
C ILE A 299 23.99 -13.26 20.30
N HIS A 300 23.88 -11.99 20.66
CA HIS A 300 25.03 -11.13 20.85
C HIS A 300 25.86 -11.73 22.01
N SER A 301 26.85 -12.53 21.65
CA SER A 301 27.91 -12.90 22.55
C SER A 301 28.85 -11.70 22.68
N GLY A 302 28.57 -10.83 23.64
CA GLY A 302 29.33 -9.61 23.82
C GLY A 302 29.13 -8.95 25.17
N SER A 303 29.31 -9.72 26.24
CA SER A 303 29.72 -9.14 27.52
C SER A 303 30.94 -9.90 28.05
N GLN A 304 32.11 -9.66 27.43
CA GLN A 304 33.34 -9.83 28.15
C GLN A 304 33.39 -8.73 29.21
N LYS A 305 33.20 -9.10 30.46
CA LYS A 305 33.65 -8.30 31.60
C LYS A 305 35.15 -8.18 31.48
N LEU A 306 35.63 -6.96 31.35
CA LEU A 306 37.01 -6.60 31.64
C LEU A 306 37.11 -6.47 33.18
N ASP A 307 37.84 -7.39 33.79
CA ASP A 307 38.37 -7.22 35.13
C ASP A 307 39.56 -6.26 35.12
#